data_65b6108755d47cef5378a4d498bca560
#
_entry.id   65b6108755d47cef5378a4d498bca560
#
_cell.length_a   1.000
_cell.length_b   1.000
_cell.length_c   1.000
_cell.angle_alpha   90.00
_cell.angle_beta   90.00
_cell.angle_gamma   90.00
#
_symmetry.space_group_name_H-M   'P 1'
#
loop_
_entity.id
_entity.type
_entity.pdbx_description
1 polymer ?
#
loop_
_entity_poly.entity_id
_entity_poly.type
_entity_poly.pdbx_seq_one_letter_code
_entity_poly.pdbx_strand_id
1 'polypeptide(L)'
;ATGPVVYYDMPAKGAGLAGDDHIRRHTYRADNDQVLLFGSNMAIRASAWHAISGEVCRDPEDVMHEDIDVSLHLLNHGFKTVYSQCMICGISARRMDTSFASFHRYMQRFKNTFAAHPDHWREHHTERRLYALYPWLHMLYPIYQQHLAAKDINPAEKIWFDEQIKLVKSHFDNPEQVDAVE
;
A
#
# COMPACT_ATOMS: atom_id res chain seq x y z
N ALA A 1 -8.73 9.17 2.33
CA ALA A 1 -7.78 9.31 1.22
C ALA A 1 -6.63 8.31 1.38
N THR A 2 -6.05 7.91 0.27
CA THR A 2 -4.82 7.10 0.18
C THR A 2 -3.98 7.58 -1.00
N GLY A 3 -2.75 7.10 -1.12
CA GLY A 3 -1.85 7.43 -2.22
C GLY A 3 -0.75 6.40 -2.39
N PRO A 4 0.19 6.60 -3.34
CA PRO A 4 1.26 5.65 -3.59
C PRO A 4 2.32 5.66 -2.49
N VAL A 5 3.12 4.59 -2.46
CA VAL A 5 4.28 4.50 -1.56
C VAL A 5 5.56 4.30 -2.35
N VAL A 6 6.67 4.78 -1.80
CA VAL A 6 8.00 4.48 -2.26
C VAL A 6 8.71 3.56 -1.26
N TYR A 7 9.27 2.48 -1.76
CA TYR A 7 10.09 1.58 -0.95
C TYR A 7 11.49 2.17 -0.82
N TYR A 8 11.74 2.90 0.28
CA TYR A 8 12.98 3.68 0.45
C TYR A 8 14.24 2.81 0.57
N ASP A 9 14.08 1.57 0.97
CA ASP A 9 15.13 0.57 1.15
C ASP A 9 15.23 -0.46 0.01
N MET A 10 14.69 -0.13 -1.18
CA MET A 10 14.78 -0.92 -2.40
C MET A 10 15.46 -0.11 -3.52
N PRO A 11 16.13 -0.78 -4.49
CA PRO A 11 16.64 -0.11 -5.69
C PRO A 11 15.49 0.33 -6.61
N ALA A 12 15.83 1.12 -7.63
CA ALA A 12 14.89 1.54 -8.68
C ALA A 12 13.59 2.19 -8.16
N LYS A 13 13.72 3.10 -7.20
CA LYS A 13 12.60 3.74 -6.47
C LYS A 13 11.53 4.34 -7.38
N GLY A 14 11.92 4.98 -8.49
CA GLY A 14 10.98 5.54 -9.45
C GLY A 14 10.10 4.47 -10.10
N ALA A 15 10.69 3.36 -10.54
CA ALA A 15 9.93 2.24 -11.10
C ALA A 15 9.05 1.58 -10.03
N GLY A 16 9.54 1.46 -8.80
CA GLY A 16 8.78 0.93 -7.66
C GLY A 16 7.56 1.78 -7.35
N LEU A 17 7.72 3.12 -7.31
CA LEU A 17 6.62 4.06 -7.11
C LEU A 17 5.59 3.99 -8.25
N ALA A 18 6.05 4.00 -9.51
CA ALA A 18 5.15 3.91 -10.66
C ALA A 18 4.34 2.60 -10.66
N GLY A 19 4.98 1.49 -10.28
CA GLY A 19 4.30 0.21 -10.14
C GLY A 19 3.28 0.20 -9.00
N ASP A 20 3.63 0.75 -7.84
CA ASP A 20 2.74 0.86 -6.69
C ASP A 20 1.55 1.80 -6.98
N ASP A 21 1.81 2.96 -7.61
CA ASP A 21 0.77 3.90 -8.05
C ASP A 21 -0.23 3.21 -8.97
N HIS A 22 0.26 2.51 -9.99
CA HIS A 22 -0.59 1.78 -10.92
C HIS A 22 -1.45 0.72 -10.21
N ILE A 23 -0.85 -0.07 -9.32
CA ILE A 23 -1.56 -1.13 -8.61
C ILE A 23 -2.65 -0.55 -7.71
N ARG A 24 -2.33 0.43 -6.88
CA ARG A 24 -3.28 1.03 -5.94
C ARG A 24 -4.40 1.77 -6.65
N ARG A 25 -4.09 2.45 -7.74
CA ARG A 25 -5.08 3.21 -8.50
C ARG A 25 -6.03 2.32 -9.30
N HIS A 26 -5.55 1.24 -9.89
CA HIS A 26 -6.30 0.49 -10.89
C HIS A 26 -6.68 -0.93 -10.49
N THR A 27 -6.01 -1.51 -9.50
CA THR A 27 -6.23 -2.92 -9.13
C THR A 27 -6.98 -3.08 -7.82
N TYR A 28 -6.65 -2.28 -6.82
CA TYR A 28 -7.29 -2.37 -5.50
C TYR A 28 -8.52 -1.46 -5.44
N ARG A 29 -9.62 -1.93 -6.01
CA ARG A 29 -10.89 -1.22 -6.02
C ARG A 29 -12.01 -2.07 -5.45
N ALA A 30 -12.94 -1.42 -4.74
CA ALA A 30 -14.21 -2.03 -4.34
C ALA A 30 -15.18 -2.12 -5.52
N ASP A 31 -16.30 -2.78 -5.33
CA ASP A 31 -17.30 -3.07 -6.39
C ASP A 31 -17.87 -1.82 -7.07
N ASN A 32 -17.96 -0.72 -6.34
CA ASN A 32 -18.44 0.59 -6.82
C ASN A 32 -17.32 1.46 -7.42
N ASP A 33 -16.20 0.86 -7.78
CA ASP A 33 -15.01 1.52 -8.33
C ASP A 33 -14.28 2.49 -7.36
N GLN A 34 -14.64 2.48 -6.09
CA GLN A 34 -13.94 3.22 -5.04
C GLN A 34 -12.61 2.56 -4.71
N VAL A 35 -11.57 3.37 -4.46
CA VAL A 35 -10.26 2.84 -4.08
C VAL A 35 -10.26 2.30 -2.64
N LEU A 36 -9.58 1.19 -2.41
CA LEU A 36 -9.32 0.72 -1.05
C LEU A 36 -8.21 1.56 -0.42
N LEU A 37 -8.32 1.82 0.86
CA LEU A 37 -7.28 2.50 1.64
C LEU A 37 -6.19 1.51 2.03
N PHE A 38 -4.98 2.01 2.24
CA PHE A 38 -3.85 1.20 2.69
C PHE A 38 -3.24 1.81 3.94
N GLY A 39 -3.13 1.04 5.01
CA GLY A 39 -2.62 1.48 6.31
C GLY A 39 -1.23 2.10 6.26
N SER A 40 -0.43 1.73 5.26
CA SER A 40 0.87 2.33 5.01
C SER A 40 0.81 3.79 4.55
N ASN A 41 -0.33 4.23 4.00
CA ASN A 41 -0.53 5.59 3.49
C ASN A 41 -2.02 5.91 3.41
N MET A 42 -2.65 6.23 4.54
CA MET A 42 -4.06 6.61 4.56
C MET A 42 -4.34 7.77 5.52
N ALA A 43 -5.40 8.52 5.20
CA ALA A 43 -5.98 9.52 6.06
C ALA A 43 -7.50 9.38 6.08
N ILE A 44 -8.09 9.43 7.27
CA ILE A 44 -9.53 9.29 7.51
C ILE A 44 -10.01 10.51 8.29
N ARG A 45 -11.16 11.07 7.92
CA ARG A 45 -11.80 12.13 8.72
C ARG A 45 -12.23 11.56 10.06
N ALA A 46 -12.06 12.31 11.14
CA ALA A 46 -12.47 11.89 12.48
C ALA A 46 -13.97 11.54 12.54
N SER A 47 -14.84 12.33 11.87
CA SER A 47 -16.27 12.03 11.79
C SER A 47 -16.58 10.71 11.09
N ALA A 48 -15.85 10.36 10.02
CA ALA A 48 -16.01 9.10 9.33
C ALA A 48 -15.52 7.92 10.18
N TRP A 49 -14.39 8.09 10.87
CA TRP A 49 -13.89 7.11 11.84
C TRP A 49 -14.89 6.87 12.97
N HIS A 50 -15.44 7.93 13.56
CA HIS A 50 -16.44 7.80 14.64
C HIS A 50 -17.69 7.05 14.18
N ALA A 51 -18.08 7.20 12.93
CA ALA A 51 -19.25 6.50 12.39
C ALA A 51 -19.05 4.98 12.30
N ILE A 52 -17.81 4.50 12.03
CA ILE A 52 -17.54 3.08 11.78
C ILE A 52 -16.78 2.38 12.91
N SER A 53 -16.21 3.11 13.87
CA SER A 53 -15.27 2.56 14.86
C SER A 53 -15.85 1.47 15.76
N GLY A 54 -17.19 1.40 15.88
CA GLY A 54 -17.88 0.33 16.59
C GLY A 54 -18.10 -0.94 15.79
N GLU A 55 -17.92 -0.87 14.46
CA GLU A 55 -18.24 -1.95 13.53
C GLU A 55 -16.97 -2.62 12.96
N VAL A 56 -15.83 -1.89 12.94
CA VAL A 56 -14.57 -2.46 12.44
C VAL A 56 -14.22 -3.76 13.14
N CYS A 57 -13.82 -4.75 12.36
CA CYS A 57 -13.53 -6.09 12.85
C CYS A 57 -12.36 -6.06 13.85
N ARG A 58 -12.56 -6.62 15.01
CA ARG A 58 -11.49 -6.87 15.97
C ARG A 58 -10.78 -8.15 15.55
N ASP A 59 -9.49 -8.04 15.25
CA ASP A 59 -8.66 -9.14 14.75
C ASP A 59 -7.49 -9.43 15.71
N PRO A 60 -7.76 -10.04 16.88
CA PRO A 60 -6.71 -10.33 17.86
C PRO A 60 -5.69 -11.37 17.36
N GLU A 61 -6.03 -12.15 16.35
CA GLU A 61 -5.17 -13.16 15.76
C GLU A 61 -4.32 -12.64 14.60
N ASP A 62 -4.51 -11.38 14.19
CA ASP A 62 -3.80 -10.72 13.10
C ASP A 62 -3.89 -11.50 11.76
N VAL A 63 -5.10 -11.94 11.43
CA VAL A 63 -5.39 -12.76 10.23
C VAL A 63 -6.12 -11.99 9.12
N MET A 64 -6.45 -10.71 9.34
CA MET A 64 -7.12 -9.82 8.39
C MET A 64 -6.23 -8.64 8.00
N HIS A 65 -6.64 -7.91 6.97
CA HIS A 65 -6.11 -6.60 6.62
C HIS A 65 -7.00 -5.52 7.21
N GLU A 66 -6.56 -4.91 8.30
CA GLU A 66 -7.31 -3.90 9.06
C GLU A 66 -7.65 -2.65 8.22
N ASP A 67 -6.77 -2.28 7.31
CA ASP A 67 -6.93 -1.14 6.41
C ASP A 67 -8.00 -1.39 5.34
N ILE A 68 -8.07 -2.61 4.82
CA ILE A 68 -9.12 -3.03 3.88
C ILE A 68 -10.45 -3.14 4.60
N ASP A 69 -10.49 -3.74 5.79
CA ASP A 69 -11.69 -3.82 6.64
C ASP A 69 -12.28 -2.43 6.90
N VAL A 70 -11.44 -1.49 7.36
CA VAL A 70 -11.82 -0.08 7.54
C VAL A 70 -12.36 0.54 6.25
N SER A 71 -11.72 0.25 5.11
CA SER A 71 -12.19 0.76 3.81
C SER A 71 -13.59 0.30 3.48
N LEU A 72 -13.88 -0.99 3.68
CA LEU A 72 -15.17 -1.59 3.36
C LEU A 72 -16.28 -1.05 4.29
N HIS A 73 -16.01 -0.87 5.58
CA HIS A 73 -16.95 -0.21 6.49
C HIS A 73 -17.23 1.25 6.10
N LEU A 74 -16.20 2.02 5.70
CA LEU A 74 -16.41 3.39 5.18
C LEU A 74 -17.34 3.40 3.97
N LEU A 75 -17.13 2.47 3.03
CA LEU A 75 -17.95 2.36 1.82
C LEU A 75 -19.40 1.97 2.16
N ASN A 76 -19.62 1.05 3.09
CA ASN A 76 -20.94 0.65 3.57
C ASN A 76 -21.72 1.82 4.19
N HIS A 77 -21.03 2.75 4.85
CA HIS A 77 -21.61 3.99 5.38
C HIS A 77 -21.75 5.10 4.33
N GLY A 78 -21.49 4.82 3.05
CA GLY A 78 -21.63 5.79 1.96
C GLY A 78 -20.54 6.85 1.89
N PHE A 79 -19.42 6.68 2.63
CA PHE A 79 -18.28 7.57 2.50
C PHE A 79 -17.52 7.27 1.21
N LYS A 80 -17.05 8.34 0.56
CA LYS A 80 -16.21 8.22 -0.63
C LYS A 80 -14.74 8.11 -0.23
N THR A 81 -14.03 7.22 -0.89
CA THR A 81 -12.58 7.11 -0.80
C THR A 81 -11.92 7.79 -2.00
N VAL A 82 -10.81 8.49 -1.75
CA VAL A 82 -10.10 9.27 -2.77
C VAL A 82 -8.66 8.81 -2.86
N TYR A 83 -8.19 8.64 -4.09
CA TYR A 83 -6.78 8.42 -4.38
C TYR A 83 -6.09 9.72 -4.76
N SER A 84 -4.94 10.02 -4.16
CA SER A 84 -4.14 11.20 -4.46
C SER A 84 -2.69 10.80 -4.77
N GLN A 85 -2.24 11.07 -5.99
CA GLN A 85 -0.83 10.85 -6.37
C GLN A 85 0.15 11.72 -5.58
N CYS A 86 -0.31 12.88 -5.10
CA CYS A 86 0.52 13.77 -4.29
C CYS A 86 0.70 13.29 -2.84
N MET A 87 -0.10 12.32 -2.39
CA MET A 87 0.00 11.75 -1.06
C MET A 87 1.00 10.59 -1.06
N ILE A 88 2.29 10.91 -1.20
CA ILE A 88 3.37 9.92 -1.25
C ILE A 88 3.96 9.71 0.15
N CYS A 89 4.14 8.46 0.57
CA CYS A 89 4.90 8.15 1.76
C CYS A 89 5.98 7.09 1.49
N GLY A 90 6.98 7.05 2.38
CA GLY A 90 8.03 6.04 2.34
C GLY A 90 7.72 4.86 3.25
N ILE A 91 7.91 3.67 2.74
CA ILE A 91 7.81 2.44 3.54
C ILE A 91 9.02 1.54 3.31
N SER A 92 9.28 0.67 4.28
CA SER A 92 10.30 -0.37 4.15
C SER A 92 9.74 -1.60 3.43
N ALA A 93 10.55 -2.17 2.55
CA ALA A 93 10.27 -3.46 1.91
C ALA A 93 10.69 -4.67 2.78
N ARG A 94 11.01 -4.48 4.06
CA ARG A 94 11.48 -5.54 4.98
C ARG A 94 10.61 -6.80 5.01
N ARG A 95 9.34 -6.69 4.61
CA ARG A 95 8.44 -7.85 4.49
C ARG A 95 8.93 -8.83 3.42
N MET A 96 9.72 -8.37 2.45
CA MET A 96 10.33 -9.24 1.43
C MET A 96 11.44 -10.13 2.01
N ASP A 97 11.97 -9.80 3.19
CA ASP A 97 12.99 -10.60 3.91
C ASP A 97 12.37 -11.67 4.84
N THR A 98 11.06 -11.86 4.80
CA THR A 98 10.38 -12.88 5.60
C THR A 98 10.35 -14.23 4.87
N SER A 99 10.19 -15.33 5.62
CA SER A 99 10.02 -16.65 5.02
C SER A 99 8.79 -16.71 4.11
N PHE A 100 8.80 -17.60 3.11
CA PHE A 100 7.64 -17.82 2.25
C PHE A 100 6.37 -18.16 3.05
N ALA A 101 6.48 -18.93 4.13
CA ALA A 101 5.34 -19.25 4.98
C ALA A 101 4.74 -18.00 5.65
N SER A 102 5.57 -17.05 6.09
CA SER A 102 5.12 -15.77 6.66
C SER A 102 4.51 -14.87 5.58
N PHE A 103 5.13 -14.82 4.40
CA PHE A 103 4.58 -14.11 3.26
C PHE A 103 3.21 -14.69 2.83
N HIS A 104 3.11 -16.02 2.76
CA HIS A 104 1.85 -16.69 2.43
C HIS A 104 0.74 -16.37 3.44
N ARG A 105 1.02 -16.44 4.75
CA ARG A 105 0.04 -16.04 5.79
C ARG A 105 -0.42 -14.60 5.62
N TYR A 106 0.50 -13.69 5.32
CA TYR A 106 0.16 -12.31 5.04
C TYR A 106 -0.78 -12.18 3.82
N MET A 107 -0.53 -12.95 2.76
CA MET A 107 -1.39 -12.95 1.58
C MET A 107 -2.78 -13.54 1.85
N GLN A 108 -2.90 -14.50 2.79
CA GLN A 108 -4.21 -15.04 3.19
C GLN A 108 -5.11 -14.01 3.88
N ARG A 109 -4.55 -12.95 4.47
CA ARG A 109 -5.32 -11.86 5.09
C ARG A 109 -6.30 -11.21 4.11
N PHE A 110 -5.92 -11.04 2.84
CA PHE A 110 -6.82 -10.53 1.80
C PHE A 110 -8.08 -11.39 1.70
N LYS A 111 -7.89 -12.70 1.57
CA LYS A 111 -8.99 -13.65 1.48
C LYS A 111 -9.88 -13.62 2.73
N ASN A 112 -9.27 -13.59 3.90
CA ASN A 112 -9.99 -13.59 5.17
C ASN A 112 -10.82 -12.29 5.34
N THR A 113 -10.22 -11.13 5.00
CA THR A 113 -10.92 -9.85 5.08
C THR A 113 -12.14 -9.82 4.16
N PHE A 114 -11.98 -10.23 2.89
CA PHE A 114 -13.12 -10.27 1.97
C PHE A 114 -14.14 -11.36 2.32
N ALA A 115 -13.74 -12.45 2.98
CA ALA A 115 -14.69 -13.44 3.48
C ALA A 115 -15.57 -12.90 4.62
N ALA A 116 -15.05 -11.96 5.41
CA ALA A 116 -15.83 -11.22 6.42
C ALA A 116 -16.77 -10.17 5.80
N HIS A 117 -16.55 -9.78 4.54
CA HIS A 117 -17.32 -8.79 3.81
C HIS A 117 -17.84 -9.36 2.47
N PRO A 118 -18.78 -10.31 2.50
CA PRO A 118 -19.21 -11.04 1.29
C PRO A 118 -19.85 -10.14 0.23
N ASP A 119 -20.46 -9.02 0.63
CA ASP A 119 -21.08 -8.05 -0.27
C ASP A 119 -20.05 -7.28 -1.13
N HIS A 120 -18.78 -7.33 -0.75
CA HIS A 120 -17.67 -6.68 -1.45
C HIS A 120 -16.70 -7.69 -2.06
N TRP A 121 -17.09 -8.96 -2.14
CA TRP A 121 -16.20 -9.97 -2.69
C TRP A 121 -15.89 -9.69 -4.16
N ARG A 122 -14.63 -9.45 -4.44
CA ARG A 122 -14.08 -9.43 -5.80
C ARG A 122 -12.92 -10.40 -5.90
N GLU A 123 -12.82 -11.08 -7.02
CA GLU A 123 -11.64 -11.88 -7.32
C GLU A 123 -10.48 -10.94 -7.69
N HIS A 124 -9.65 -10.60 -6.70
CA HIS A 124 -8.46 -9.77 -6.91
C HIS A 124 -7.28 -10.63 -7.34
N HIS A 125 -6.89 -10.49 -8.61
CA HIS A 125 -5.71 -11.22 -9.13
C HIS A 125 -4.37 -10.66 -8.64
N THR A 126 -4.36 -9.64 -7.79
CA THR A 126 -3.15 -9.00 -7.26
C THR A 126 -2.29 -9.96 -6.46
N GLU A 127 -2.92 -10.88 -5.71
CA GLU A 127 -2.21 -11.92 -4.98
C GLU A 127 -1.29 -12.73 -5.89
N ARG A 128 -1.75 -13.13 -7.07
CA ARG A 128 -0.96 -13.90 -8.04
C ARG A 128 0.28 -13.15 -8.48
N ARG A 129 0.18 -11.84 -8.70
CA ARG A 129 1.32 -10.98 -9.08
C ARG A 129 2.33 -10.87 -7.95
N LEU A 130 1.87 -10.70 -6.72
CA LEU A 130 2.73 -10.63 -5.55
C LEU A 130 3.44 -11.97 -5.30
N TYR A 131 2.77 -13.11 -5.47
CA TYR A 131 3.42 -14.42 -5.42
C TYR A 131 4.48 -14.59 -6.50
N ALA A 132 4.25 -14.09 -7.72
CA ALA A 132 5.23 -14.17 -8.81
C ALA A 132 6.45 -13.26 -8.56
N LEU A 133 6.25 -12.11 -7.93
CA LEU A 133 7.32 -11.15 -7.64
C LEU A 133 8.11 -11.49 -6.37
N TYR A 134 7.49 -12.19 -5.42
CA TYR A 134 8.11 -12.46 -4.12
C TYR A 134 9.50 -13.11 -4.21
N PRO A 135 9.77 -14.18 -5.00
CA PRO A 135 11.08 -14.79 -5.05
C PRO A 135 12.19 -13.81 -5.47
N TRP A 136 11.90 -12.96 -6.45
CA TRP A 136 12.83 -11.95 -6.95
C TRP A 136 13.09 -10.86 -5.93
N LEU A 137 12.05 -10.35 -5.30
CA LEU A 137 12.16 -9.31 -4.28
C LEU A 137 12.84 -9.83 -3.02
N HIS A 138 12.55 -11.08 -2.63
CA HIS A 138 13.17 -11.77 -1.50
C HIS A 138 14.68 -11.96 -1.71
N MET A 139 15.10 -12.29 -2.93
CA MET A 139 16.52 -12.39 -3.28
C MET A 139 17.19 -11.01 -3.35
N LEU A 140 16.53 -10.02 -3.93
CA LEU A 140 17.09 -8.70 -4.17
C LEU A 140 17.24 -7.88 -2.88
N TYR A 141 16.31 -7.99 -1.95
CA TYR A 141 16.26 -7.17 -0.74
C TYR A 141 17.55 -7.29 0.10
N PRO A 142 17.99 -8.48 0.56
CA PRO A 142 19.19 -8.60 1.37
C PRO A 142 20.46 -8.16 0.64
N ILE A 143 20.56 -8.40 -0.67
CA ILE A 143 21.70 -7.94 -1.48
C ILE A 143 21.78 -6.42 -1.46
N TYR A 144 20.65 -5.75 -1.63
CA TYR A 144 20.60 -4.29 -1.61
C TYR A 144 20.87 -3.73 -0.21
N GLN A 145 20.39 -4.38 0.86
CA GLN A 145 20.72 -4.00 2.24
C GLN A 145 22.24 -4.07 2.50
N GLN A 146 22.91 -5.12 2.04
CA GLN A 146 24.37 -5.23 2.14
C GLN A 146 25.07 -4.09 1.38
N HIS A 147 24.57 -3.72 0.20
CA HIS A 147 25.10 -2.59 -0.57
C HIS A 147 24.94 -1.25 0.16
N LEU A 148 23.80 -1.01 0.79
CA LEU A 148 23.56 0.19 1.59
C LEU A 148 24.49 0.24 2.82
N ALA A 149 24.60 -0.88 3.53
CA ALA A 149 25.47 -1.00 4.70
C ALA A 149 26.96 -0.78 4.34
N ALA A 150 27.41 -1.33 3.20
CA ALA A 150 28.79 -1.14 2.71
C ALA A 150 29.11 0.32 2.35
N LYS A 151 28.10 1.15 2.10
CA LYS A 151 28.23 2.59 1.83
C LYS A 151 27.92 3.49 3.02
N ASP A 152 27.68 2.90 4.18
CA ASP A 152 27.19 3.61 5.38
C ASP A 152 25.95 4.47 5.11
N ILE A 153 25.05 3.98 4.25
CA ILE A 153 23.79 4.64 3.94
C ILE A 153 22.70 4.07 4.83
N ASN A 154 22.13 4.91 5.68
CA ASN A 154 20.89 4.60 6.39
C ASN A 154 19.69 5.05 5.54
N PRO A 155 18.94 4.12 4.92
CA PRO A 155 17.84 4.49 4.03
C PRO A 155 16.66 5.15 4.76
N ALA A 156 16.60 5.05 6.08
CA ALA A 156 15.57 5.68 6.92
C ALA A 156 15.95 7.10 7.35
N GLU A 157 17.14 7.58 7.06
CA GLU A 157 17.51 8.95 7.36
C GLU A 157 16.69 9.94 6.55
N LYS A 158 16.16 10.93 7.26
CA LYS A 158 15.23 11.90 6.69
C LYS A 158 15.80 12.63 5.47
N ILE A 159 17.07 13.08 5.54
CA ILE A 159 17.70 13.82 4.45
C ILE A 159 17.77 12.96 3.18
N TRP A 160 18.28 11.74 3.31
CA TRP A 160 18.39 10.82 2.19
C TRP A 160 17.01 10.47 1.62
N PHE A 161 16.03 10.24 2.48
CA PHE A 161 14.66 9.97 2.11
C PHE A 161 14.01 11.15 1.39
N ASP A 162 14.13 12.38 1.92
CA ASP A 162 13.58 13.59 1.32
C ASP A 162 14.15 13.85 -0.09
N GLU A 163 15.45 13.59 -0.30
CA GLU A 163 16.08 13.69 -1.62
C GLU A 163 15.51 12.68 -2.60
N GLN A 164 15.32 11.43 -2.18
CA GLN A 164 14.72 10.40 -3.02
C GLN A 164 13.25 10.71 -3.36
N ILE A 165 12.48 11.25 -2.42
CA ILE A 165 11.10 11.68 -2.66
C ILE A 165 11.07 12.83 -3.66
N LYS A 166 11.97 13.81 -3.56
CA LYS A 166 12.07 14.90 -4.55
C LYS A 166 12.36 14.38 -5.95
N LEU A 167 13.34 13.48 -6.06
CA LEU A 167 13.71 12.85 -7.32
C LEU A 167 12.53 12.09 -7.93
N VAL A 168 11.79 11.36 -7.11
CA VAL A 168 10.65 10.58 -7.54
C VAL A 168 9.49 11.50 -7.94
N LYS A 169 9.19 12.54 -7.17
CA LYS A 169 8.15 13.53 -7.51
C LYS A 169 8.42 14.21 -8.86
N SER A 170 9.67 14.53 -9.17
CA SER A 170 10.02 15.13 -10.46
C SER A 170 9.65 14.28 -11.67
N HIS A 171 9.43 12.98 -11.51
CA HIS A 171 8.97 12.09 -12.57
C HIS A 171 7.43 12.11 -12.75
N PHE A 172 6.70 12.64 -11.75
CA PHE A 172 5.24 12.76 -11.79
C PHE A 172 4.73 14.17 -12.02
N ASP A 173 5.62 15.17 -11.96
CA ASP A 173 5.29 16.58 -12.24
C ASP A 173 5.07 16.82 -13.75
N ASN A 174 4.13 16.06 -14.32
CA ASN A 174 3.50 16.46 -15.58
C ASN A 174 2.21 17.19 -15.18
N PRO A 175 2.13 18.54 -15.31
CA PRO A 175 1.00 19.34 -14.83
C PRO A 175 -0.34 18.99 -15.49
N GLU A 176 -0.34 18.18 -16.56
CA GLU A 176 -1.55 17.73 -17.26
C GLU A 176 -2.29 16.57 -16.57
N GLN A 177 -1.75 15.98 -15.48
CA GLN A 177 -2.39 14.86 -14.74
C GLN A 177 -2.98 15.25 -13.40
N VAL A 178 -2.95 16.52 -13.02
CA VAL A 178 -3.62 17.04 -11.81
C VAL A 178 -5.02 17.53 -12.18
N ASP A 179 -5.73 16.80 -13.00
CA ASP A 179 -7.13 17.11 -13.26
C ASP A 179 -8.02 16.61 -12.14
N ALA A 180 -8.56 17.63 -11.48
CA ALA A 180 -9.91 17.72 -10.98
C ALA A 180 -10.31 16.69 -9.94
N VAL A 181 -10.00 16.99 -8.73
CA VAL A 181 -10.88 16.68 -7.60
C VAL A 181 -11.47 18.01 -7.11
N GLU A 182 -12.44 18.54 -7.84
CA GLU A 182 -13.47 19.41 -7.31
C GLU A 182 -14.56 18.60 -6.63
#